data_4663ac19ea17261f17e09d02edfa6c60
#
_entry.id   4663ac19ea17261f17e09d02edfa6c60
#
_cell.length_a   1.000
_cell.length_b   1.000
_cell.length_c   1.000
_cell.angle_alpha   90.00
_cell.angle_beta   90.00
_cell.angle_gamma   90.00
#
_symmetry.space_group_name_H-M   'P 1'
#
loop_
_entity.id
_entity.type
_entity.pdbx_description
1 polymer ?
#
loop_
_entity_poly.entity_id
_entity_poly.type
_entity_poly.pdbx_seq_one_letter_code
_entity_poly.pdbx_strand_id
1 'polypeptide(L)'
;KTSSEDDVLNDDTDADDSASLAVTAIQPSGGSSSNVSSGSSYNSSGTSVTGTYGTLVIGADGSYTYTADQSAADDLDAGDTATDVFTYTLSDGTATDTATLTITVTGINDAPDAIDDTDSVNEDATVTKTGSQNDVLNDDTDADDSASLTVTQIKKDGGSNSAVSSSSTYNSNFTSVTGTYGTL
;
A
#
# COMPACT_ATOMS: atom_id res chain seq x y z
N LYS A 1 2.80 -11.62 15.13
CA LYS A 1 2.40 -12.50 16.22
C LYS A 1 3.61 -13.22 16.80
N THR A 2 3.60 -13.52 18.07
CA THR A 2 4.69 -14.23 18.80
C THR A 2 4.11 -15.48 19.43
N SER A 3 4.96 -16.46 19.76
CA SER A 3 4.55 -17.73 20.37
C SER A 3 3.82 -17.62 21.71
N SER A 4 3.67 -16.44 22.25
CA SER A 4 2.85 -16.13 23.43
C SER A 4 1.57 -15.35 23.12
N GLU A 5 1.32 -15.07 21.84
CA GLU A 5 0.14 -14.41 21.32
C GLU A 5 -0.48 -15.36 20.27
N ASP A 6 -1.69 -15.13 19.80
CA ASP A 6 -2.35 -15.96 18.80
C ASP A 6 -1.51 -16.11 17.51
N ASP A 7 -0.50 -17.00 17.52
CA ASP A 7 0.27 -17.43 16.35
C ASP A 7 -0.50 -18.52 15.56
N VAL A 8 0.08 -19.04 14.47
CA VAL A 8 -0.64 -19.99 13.62
C VAL A 8 -0.78 -21.39 14.25
N LEU A 9 -0.04 -21.69 15.32
CA LEU A 9 -0.07 -22.99 16.01
C LEU A 9 -1.01 -23.01 17.23
N ASN A 10 -1.58 -21.90 17.60
CA ASN A 10 -2.24 -21.73 18.89
C ASN A 10 -3.55 -22.55 19.04
N ASP A 11 -4.21 -22.83 17.94
CA ASP A 11 -5.43 -23.62 17.84
C ASP A 11 -5.24 -24.95 17.10
N ASP A 12 -4.03 -25.23 16.65
CA ASP A 12 -3.67 -26.52 16.06
C ASP A 12 -3.47 -27.59 17.16
N THR A 13 -3.92 -28.81 16.91
CA THR A 13 -3.89 -29.90 17.89
C THR A 13 -3.37 -31.20 17.26
N ASP A 14 -2.79 -32.04 18.09
CA ASP A 14 -2.40 -33.40 17.77
C ASP A 14 -3.04 -34.39 18.77
N ALA A 15 -3.36 -35.59 18.32
CA ALA A 15 -3.96 -36.63 19.17
C ALA A 15 -2.93 -37.30 20.10
N ASP A 16 -1.65 -37.17 19.80
CA ASP A 16 -0.58 -37.77 20.58
C ASP A 16 -0.13 -36.84 21.71
N ASP A 17 -0.21 -37.28 22.94
CA ASP A 17 -0.04 -36.49 24.19
C ASP A 17 1.28 -35.72 24.31
N SER A 18 2.29 -36.00 23.48
CA SER A 18 3.64 -35.37 23.54
C SER A 18 4.10 -34.82 22.19
N ALA A 19 3.21 -34.67 21.23
CA ALA A 19 3.54 -34.08 19.95
C ALA A 19 4.04 -32.63 20.09
N SER A 20 5.08 -32.31 19.35
CA SER A 20 5.61 -30.95 19.26
C SER A 20 5.38 -30.43 17.84
N LEU A 21 4.38 -29.61 17.69
CA LEU A 21 3.96 -29.07 16.40
C LEU A 21 4.92 -27.98 15.92
N ALA A 22 5.21 -28.00 14.61
CA ALA A 22 6.03 -26.99 13.97
C ALA A 22 5.58 -26.71 12.54
N VAL A 23 5.68 -25.46 12.11
CA VAL A 23 5.49 -25.11 10.69
C VAL A 23 6.73 -25.53 9.90
N THR A 24 6.53 -26.32 8.84
CA THR A 24 7.62 -26.85 8.00
C THR A 24 7.65 -26.27 6.59
N ALA A 25 6.52 -25.73 6.12
CA ALA A 25 6.44 -25.04 4.84
C ALA A 25 5.36 -23.97 4.84
N ILE A 26 5.48 -23.01 3.93
CA ILE A 26 4.54 -21.91 3.71
C ILE A 26 4.37 -21.67 2.21
N GLN A 27 3.16 -21.41 1.76
CA GLN A 27 2.82 -21.17 0.36
C GLN A 27 1.82 -20.02 0.25
N PRO A 28 2.13 -18.92 -0.45
CA PRO A 28 1.15 -17.92 -0.81
C PRO A 28 0.15 -18.47 -1.85
N SER A 29 -1.07 -17.97 -1.85
CA SER A 29 -2.10 -18.37 -2.82
C SER A 29 -1.58 -18.16 -4.25
N GLY A 30 -1.68 -19.19 -5.09
CA GLY A 30 -1.18 -19.17 -6.48
C GLY A 30 0.34 -19.21 -6.64
N GLY A 31 1.11 -19.20 -5.53
CA GLY A 31 2.56 -19.24 -5.54
C GLY A 31 3.17 -20.61 -5.30
N SER A 32 4.47 -20.67 -5.16
CA SER A 32 5.21 -21.90 -4.82
C SER A 32 5.42 -22.04 -3.32
N SER A 33 5.47 -23.28 -2.84
CA SER A 33 5.78 -23.57 -1.44
C SER A 33 7.26 -23.32 -1.13
N SER A 34 7.52 -22.72 0.04
CA SER A 34 8.85 -22.46 0.59
C SER A 34 9.01 -23.22 1.91
N ASN A 35 10.17 -23.84 2.12
CA ASN A 35 10.47 -24.54 3.37
C ASN A 35 10.69 -23.53 4.50
N VAL A 36 10.19 -23.84 5.68
CA VAL A 36 10.44 -23.10 6.92
C VAL A 36 11.55 -23.82 7.69
N SER A 37 12.59 -23.08 8.08
CA SER A 37 13.75 -23.66 8.78
C SER A 37 13.37 -24.10 10.19
N SER A 38 13.75 -25.32 10.57
CA SER A 38 13.49 -25.83 11.91
C SER A 38 14.10 -24.94 12.99
N GLY A 39 13.35 -24.68 14.05
CA GLY A 39 13.77 -23.83 15.17
C GLY A 39 13.80 -22.32 14.86
N SER A 40 13.28 -21.90 13.70
CA SER A 40 13.15 -20.47 13.37
C SER A 40 11.96 -19.84 14.07
N SER A 41 12.02 -18.51 14.18
CA SER A 41 10.91 -17.62 14.52
C SER A 41 10.84 -16.47 13.49
N TYR A 42 9.78 -15.70 13.47
CA TYR A 42 9.64 -14.60 12.49
C TYR A 42 10.80 -13.61 12.53
N ASN A 43 11.42 -13.39 13.69
CA ASN A 43 12.53 -12.44 13.90
C ASN A 43 13.93 -13.12 13.95
N SER A 44 13.98 -14.44 13.77
CA SER A 44 15.23 -15.22 13.77
C SER A 44 15.15 -16.35 12.74
N SER A 45 15.75 -16.14 11.59
CA SER A 45 15.76 -17.09 10.47
C SER A 45 14.38 -17.48 9.94
N GLY A 46 13.38 -16.61 10.09
CA GLY A 46 12.05 -16.80 9.53
C GLY A 46 12.06 -16.85 8.00
N THR A 47 11.11 -17.56 7.42
CA THR A 47 10.93 -17.68 5.97
C THR A 47 10.01 -16.58 5.47
N SER A 48 10.50 -15.80 4.51
CA SER A 48 9.74 -14.73 3.86
C SER A 48 9.05 -15.23 2.60
N VAL A 49 7.77 -14.91 2.44
CA VAL A 49 6.99 -15.16 1.22
C VAL A 49 6.14 -13.92 0.90
N THR A 50 6.03 -13.59 -0.38
CA THR A 50 5.28 -12.43 -0.86
C THR A 50 3.89 -12.87 -1.30
N GLY A 51 2.85 -12.24 -0.74
CA GLY A 51 1.46 -12.33 -1.17
C GLY A 51 1.13 -11.29 -2.26
N THR A 52 -0.15 -11.03 -2.45
CA THR A 52 -0.62 -10.00 -3.40
C THR A 52 -0.48 -8.61 -2.82
N TYR A 53 -0.79 -8.44 -1.54
CA TYR A 53 -0.87 -7.15 -0.87
C TYR A 53 0.29 -6.90 0.10
N GLY A 54 1.05 -7.95 0.46
CA GLY A 54 2.12 -7.79 1.42
C GLY A 54 3.06 -8.97 1.52
N THR A 55 4.04 -8.82 2.42
CA THR A 55 5.06 -9.82 2.70
C THR A 55 4.82 -10.45 4.08
N LEU A 56 4.73 -11.78 4.11
CA LEU A 56 4.67 -12.59 5.33
C LEU A 56 6.07 -13.13 5.66
N VAL A 57 6.50 -13.00 6.91
CA VAL A 57 7.65 -13.72 7.46
C VAL A 57 7.17 -14.62 8.59
N ILE A 58 7.42 -15.93 8.49
CA ILE A 58 6.93 -16.94 9.43
C ILE A 58 8.08 -17.81 9.95
N GLY A 59 8.02 -18.19 11.22
CA GLY A 59 8.92 -19.14 11.87
C GLY A 59 8.32 -20.53 12.03
N ALA A 60 9.19 -21.51 12.29
CA ALA A 60 8.78 -22.89 12.61
C ALA A 60 7.99 -22.96 13.92
N ASP A 61 8.16 -21.98 14.81
CA ASP A 61 7.44 -21.84 16.06
C ASP A 61 6.02 -21.26 15.90
N GLY A 62 5.53 -21.07 14.66
CA GLY A 62 4.23 -20.50 14.34
C GLY A 62 4.16 -18.98 14.39
N SER A 63 5.17 -18.33 14.95
CA SER A 63 5.23 -16.86 15.02
C SER A 63 5.36 -16.25 13.63
N TYR A 64 4.73 -15.09 13.41
CA TYR A 64 4.81 -14.40 12.12
C TYR A 64 4.71 -12.88 12.23
N THR A 65 5.15 -12.22 11.17
CA THR A 65 4.85 -10.81 10.88
C THR A 65 4.35 -10.69 9.45
N TYR A 66 3.45 -9.77 9.23
CA TYR A 66 2.96 -9.40 7.90
C TYR A 66 3.09 -7.89 7.73
N THR A 67 3.60 -7.48 6.58
CA THR A 67 3.71 -6.07 6.19
C THR A 67 2.98 -5.90 4.87
N ALA A 68 2.00 -5.02 4.81
CA ALA A 68 1.35 -4.61 3.57
C ALA A 68 2.32 -3.64 2.85
N ASP A 69 3.13 -4.17 1.94
CA ASP A 69 4.25 -3.49 1.28
C ASP A 69 4.27 -3.68 -0.24
N GLN A 70 3.17 -4.16 -0.79
CA GLN A 70 3.02 -4.31 -2.25
C GLN A 70 2.14 -3.19 -2.81
N SER A 71 2.41 -2.75 -4.03
CA SER A 71 1.64 -1.69 -4.69
C SER A 71 0.13 -1.97 -4.77
N ALA A 72 -0.26 -3.24 -4.82
CA ALA A 72 -1.67 -3.61 -4.77
C ALA A 72 -2.35 -3.26 -3.43
N ALA A 73 -1.58 -3.05 -2.35
CA ALA A 73 -2.13 -2.56 -1.09
C ALA A 73 -2.34 -1.04 -1.10
N ASP A 74 -1.45 -0.31 -1.81
CA ASP A 74 -1.56 1.14 -2.01
C ASP A 74 -2.74 1.48 -2.95
N ASP A 75 -3.11 0.56 -3.86
CA ASP A 75 -4.28 0.72 -4.75
C ASP A 75 -5.64 0.53 -4.04
N LEU A 76 -5.67 0.21 -2.75
CA LEU A 76 -6.92 0.05 -1.99
C LEU A 76 -7.41 1.38 -1.45
N ASP A 77 -8.54 1.87 -1.95
CA ASP A 77 -9.19 3.09 -1.46
C ASP A 77 -9.52 2.99 0.05
N ALA A 78 -9.67 4.14 0.70
CA ALA A 78 -9.99 4.20 2.13
C ALA A 78 -11.25 3.42 2.50
N GLY A 79 -11.08 2.35 3.27
CA GLY A 79 -12.16 1.47 3.74
C GLY A 79 -12.38 0.23 2.87
N ASP A 80 -11.73 0.12 1.73
CA ASP A 80 -11.70 -1.12 0.96
C ASP A 80 -10.95 -2.21 1.72
N THR A 81 -11.30 -3.45 1.44
CA THR A 81 -10.67 -4.61 2.07
C THR A 81 -10.32 -5.67 1.05
N ALA A 82 -9.13 -6.22 1.18
CA ALA A 82 -8.65 -7.34 0.40
C ALA A 82 -8.01 -8.40 1.30
N THR A 83 -7.71 -9.58 0.77
CA THR A 83 -7.13 -10.65 1.58
C THR A 83 -5.95 -11.31 0.89
N ASP A 84 -4.88 -11.52 1.66
CA ASP A 84 -3.85 -12.51 1.35
C ASP A 84 -4.11 -13.81 2.08
N VAL A 85 -3.97 -14.92 1.38
CA VAL A 85 -4.14 -16.27 1.92
C VAL A 85 -2.85 -17.06 1.76
N PHE A 86 -2.37 -17.60 2.86
CA PHE A 86 -1.17 -18.44 2.91
C PHE A 86 -1.55 -19.83 3.44
N THR A 87 -1.11 -20.89 2.76
CA THR A 87 -1.23 -22.26 3.27
C THR A 87 0.06 -22.64 3.98
N TYR A 88 -0.03 -22.99 5.25
CA TYR A 88 1.13 -23.53 5.97
C TYR A 88 1.01 -25.05 6.14
N THR A 89 2.14 -25.70 6.20
CA THR A 89 2.25 -27.14 6.50
C THR A 89 2.73 -27.31 7.93
N LEU A 90 1.93 -27.97 8.73
CA LEU A 90 2.19 -28.36 10.10
C LEU A 90 2.81 -29.76 10.14
N SER A 91 3.71 -30.01 11.09
CA SER A 91 4.28 -31.37 11.34
C SER A 91 4.52 -31.58 12.83
N ASP A 92 4.29 -32.81 13.30
CA ASP A 92 4.69 -33.37 14.60
C ASP A 92 6.06 -34.09 14.54
N GLY A 93 6.71 -34.10 13.36
CA GLY A 93 7.94 -34.84 13.07
C GLY A 93 7.71 -36.23 12.48
N THR A 94 6.46 -36.71 12.40
CA THR A 94 6.07 -38.03 11.88
C THR A 94 5.07 -37.92 10.74
N ALA A 95 4.06 -37.06 10.93
CA ALA A 95 2.99 -36.77 9.97
C ALA A 95 2.93 -35.26 9.67
N THR A 96 2.13 -34.91 8.68
CA THR A 96 1.92 -33.51 8.30
C THR A 96 0.47 -33.25 7.98
N ASP A 97 0.00 -32.04 8.27
CA ASP A 97 -1.29 -31.51 7.81
C ASP A 97 -1.11 -30.08 7.32
N THR A 98 -2.14 -29.50 6.71
CA THR A 98 -2.10 -28.15 6.16
C THR A 98 -3.29 -27.33 6.63
N ALA A 99 -3.02 -26.06 6.95
CA ALA A 99 -4.07 -25.10 7.25
C ALA A 99 -3.77 -23.76 6.57
N THR A 100 -4.67 -22.79 6.68
CA THR A 100 -4.56 -21.50 6.02
C THR A 100 -4.52 -20.37 7.03
N LEU A 101 -3.59 -19.44 6.80
CA LEU A 101 -3.56 -18.12 7.41
C LEU A 101 -4.15 -17.11 6.42
N THR A 102 -5.22 -16.45 6.81
CA THR A 102 -5.83 -15.37 6.03
C THR A 102 -5.55 -14.02 6.69
N ILE A 103 -4.94 -13.12 5.94
CA ILE A 103 -4.68 -11.74 6.38
C ILE A 103 -5.62 -10.80 5.63
N THR A 104 -6.41 -10.02 6.35
CA THR A 104 -7.21 -8.94 5.76
C THR A 104 -6.40 -7.65 5.77
N VAL A 105 -6.25 -7.04 4.61
CA VAL A 105 -5.66 -5.72 4.41
C VAL A 105 -6.80 -4.73 4.21
N THR A 106 -6.74 -3.62 4.92
CA THR A 106 -7.72 -2.52 4.78
C THR A 106 -7.00 -1.31 4.22
N GLY A 107 -7.53 -0.77 3.12
CA GLY A 107 -7.03 0.44 2.48
C GLY A 107 -7.18 1.68 3.38
N ILE A 108 -6.27 2.58 3.22
CA ILE A 108 -6.29 3.93 3.81
C ILE A 108 -6.08 4.93 2.66
N ASN A 109 -6.59 6.14 2.83
CA ASN A 109 -6.37 7.17 1.82
C ASN A 109 -4.88 7.52 1.71
N ASP A 110 -4.35 7.46 0.52
CA ASP A 110 -3.03 7.96 0.18
C ASP A 110 -3.07 9.46 -0.15
N ALA A 111 -1.93 10.08 -0.26
CA ALA A 111 -1.83 11.48 -0.64
C ALA A 111 -1.50 11.59 -2.14
N PRO A 112 -2.05 12.59 -2.85
CA PRO A 112 -1.67 12.80 -4.24
C PRO A 112 -0.19 13.14 -4.38
N ASP A 113 0.41 12.67 -5.48
CA ASP A 113 1.77 13.00 -5.92
C ASP A 113 1.69 14.07 -7.02
N ALA A 114 2.07 15.30 -6.65
CA ALA A 114 2.06 16.44 -7.54
C ALA A 114 3.42 16.61 -8.23
N ILE A 115 3.41 16.66 -9.55
CA ILE A 115 4.59 16.79 -10.40
C ILE A 115 4.81 18.26 -10.79
N ASP A 116 6.06 18.70 -10.84
CA ASP A 116 6.42 20.09 -11.19
C ASP A 116 6.15 20.38 -12.68
N ASP A 117 5.32 21.39 -12.94
CA ASP A 117 5.04 21.90 -14.28
C ASP A 117 5.94 23.04 -14.71
N THR A 118 6.19 23.12 -16.02
CA THR A 118 6.89 24.27 -16.62
C THR A 118 6.19 24.76 -17.87
N ASP A 119 6.12 26.08 -18.04
CA ASP A 119 5.60 26.68 -19.27
C ASP A 119 6.40 27.93 -19.65
N SER A 120 6.18 28.43 -20.86
CA SER A 120 6.83 29.63 -21.38
C SER A 120 5.83 30.53 -22.09
N VAL A 121 6.00 31.83 -21.93
CA VAL A 121 5.20 32.85 -22.61
C VAL A 121 6.09 34.01 -23.02
N ASN A 122 5.88 34.55 -24.22
CA ASN A 122 6.58 35.74 -24.65
C ASN A 122 6.03 37.00 -23.93
N GLU A 123 6.80 38.08 -23.86
CA GLU A 123 6.29 39.37 -23.40
C GLU A 123 5.06 39.77 -24.23
N ASP A 124 4.12 40.44 -23.62
CA ASP A 124 2.83 40.87 -24.21
C ASP A 124 1.90 39.71 -24.68
N ALA A 125 2.24 38.44 -24.42
CA ALA A 125 1.42 37.30 -24.75
C ALA A 125 0.77 36.67 -23.52
N THR A 126 -0.18 35.76 -23.77
CA THR A 126 -0.85 34.96 -22.75
C THR A 126 -0.73 33.49 -23.11
N VAL A 127 -0.37 32.66 -22.15
CA VAL A 127 -0.51 31.21 -22.26
C VAL A 127 -1.79 30.78 -21.54
N THR A 128 -2.54 29.85 -22.12
CA THR A 128 -3.75 29.26 -21.52
C THR A 128 -3.67 27.77 -21.66
N LYS A 129 -3.87 27.06 -20.54
CA LYS A 129 -3.97 25.61 -20.46
C LYS A 129 -5.35 25.24 -19.96
N THR A 130 -5.87 24.11 -20.44
CA THR A 130 -7.17 23.58 -20.03
C THR A 130 -7.07 22.07 -19.87
N GLY A 131 -7.94 21.46 -19.09
CA GLY A 131 -7.91 20.04 -18.71
C GLY A 131 -7.79 18.98 -19.80
N SER A 132 -7.66 19.36 -21.06
CA SER A 132 -7.32 18.47 -22.16
C SER A 132 -5.95 18.77 -22.78
N GLN A 133 -5.16 19.68 -22.20
CA GLN A 133 -3.95 20.24 -22.80
C GLN A 133 -2.86 20.52 -21.74
N ASN A 134 -2.30 19.48 -21.14
CA ASN A 134 -1.19 19.66 -20.22
C ASN A 134 -1.40 20.85 -19.24
N ASP A 135 -2.50 20.84 -18.53
CA ASP A 135 -2.67 21.72 -17.37
C ASP A 135 -1.90 21.18 -16.16
N VAL A 136 -1.92 21.87 -15.07
CA VAL A 136 -1.13 21.55 -13.86
C VAL A 136 -1.57 20.28 -13.15
N LEU A 137 -2.60 19.57 -13.60
CA LEU A 137 -3.05 18.29 -13.04
C LEU A 137 -2.79 17.11 -13.99
N ASN A 138 -2.19 17.36 -15.14
CA ASN A 138 -2.19 16.37 -16.23
C ASN A 138 -1.26 15.18 -16.01
N ASP A 139 -0.22 15.34 -15.23
CA ASP A 139 0.77 14.34 -14.87
C ASP A 139 0.83 14.07 -13.35
N ASP A 140 -0.03 14.76 -12.59
CA ASP A 140 -0.27 14.44 -11.18
C ASP A 140 -0.99 13.11 -11.04
N THR A 141 -0.65 12.36 -10.00
CA THR A 141 -1.21 11.03 -9.74
C THR A 141 -1.67 10.88 -8.30
N ASP A 142 -2.50 9.88 -8.08
CA ASP A 142 -2.90 9.42 -6.76
C ASP A 142 -2.93 7.89 -6.78
N ALA A 143 -2.57 7.23 -5.71
CA ALA A 143 -2.59 5.78 -5.63
C ALA A 143 -4.02 5.23 -5.49
N ASP A 144 -4.94 6.03 -4.93
CA ASP A 144 -6.35 5.66 -4.81
C ASP A 144 -7.05 5.67 -6.18
N ASP A 145 -7.61 4.55 -6.61
CA ASP A 145 -8.21 4.35 -7.94
C ASP A 145 -9.36 5.32 -8.29
N SER A 146 -10.06 5.83 -7.28
CA SER A 146 -11.20 6.74 -7.43
C SER A 146 -10.86 8.21 -7.14
N ALA A 147 -9.60 8.53 -6.90
CA ALA A 147 -9.17 9.88 -6.57
C ALA A 147 -9.50 10.88 -7.69
N SER A 148 -9.98 12.05 -7.30
CA SER A 148 -10.24 13.17 -8.21
C SER A 148 -9.42 14.37 -7.79
N LEU A 149 -8.31 14.61 -8.50
CA LEU A 149 -7.38 15.66 -8.18
C LEU A 149 -7.96 17.05 -8.47
N THR A 150 -7.69 17.98 -7.57
CA THR A 150 -8.10 19.39 -7.69
C THR A 150 -7.05 20.32 -7.12
N VAL A 151 -6.80 21.45 -7.79
CA VAL A 151 -5.99 22.52 -7.21
C VAL A 151 -6.79 23.22 -6.11
N THR A 152 -6.29 23.16 -4.88
CA THR A 152 -6.94 23.77 -3.72
C THR A 152 -6.32 25.12 -3.33
N GLN A 153 -5.08 25.33 -3.65
CA GLN A 153 -4.33 26.56 -3.33
C GLN A 153 -3.32 26.89 -4.41
N ILE A 154 -3.04 28.15 -4.56
CA ILE A 154 -1.95 28.67 -5.38
C ILE A 154 -1.21 29.77 -4.64
N LYS A 155 0.10 29.87 -4.83
CA LYS A 155 0.91 30.96 -4.31
C LYS A 155 2.05 31.30 -5.27
N LYS A 156 2.48 32.55 -5.24
CA LYS A 156 3.79 32.96 -5.76
C LYS A 156 4.87 32.51 -4.79
N ASP A 157 6.05 32.18 -5.30
CA ASP A 157 7.20 31.90 -4.44
C ASP A 157 7.47 33.04 -3.44
N GLY A 158 7.64 32.68 -2.16
CA GLY A 158 7.77 33.62 -1.04
C GLY A 158 6.48 34.39 -0.68
N GLY A 159 5.35 34.12 -1.35
CA GLY A 159 4.04 34.75 -1.08
C GLY A 159 3.14 33.94 -0.14
N SER A 160 1.95 34.47 0.11
CA SER A 160 0.89 33.79 0.86
C SER A 160 0.04 32.90 -0.06
N ASN A 161 -0.50 31.84 0.49
CA ASN A 161 -1.47 30.97 -0.21
C ASN A 161 -2.76 31.72 -0.52
N SER A 162 -3.26 31.53 -1.73
CA SER A 162 -4.61 31.94 -2.15
C SER A 162 -5.45 30.68 -2.42
N ALA A 163 -6.62 30.58 -1.80
CA ALA A 163 -7.51 29.44 -1.99
C ALA A 163 -8.08 29.44 -3.41
N VAL A 164 -8.13 28.29 -4.03
CA VAL A 164 -8.80 28.04 -5.31
C VAL A 164 -10.15 27.37 -5.03
N SER A 165 -11.24 27.93 -5.58
CA SER A 165 -12.57 27.35 -5.40
C SER A 165 -12.70 26.03 -6.14
N SER A 166 -13.26 25.01 -5.52
CA SER A 166 -13.39 23.65 -6.06
C SER A 166 -14.15 23.52 -7.39
N SER A 167 -14.93 24.56 -7.78
CA SER A 167 -15.65 24.62 -9.05
C SER A 167 -15.15 25.72 -9.99
N SER A 168 -13.97 26.29 -9.70
CA SER A 168 -13.40 27.35 -10.54
C SER A 168 -12.71 26.77 -11.77
N THR A 169 -12.78 27.52 -12.88
CA THR A 169 -12.00 27.32 -14.09
C THR A 169 -11.37 28.66 -14.48
N TYR A 170 -10.40 28.65 -15.38
CA TYR A 170 -9.68 29.87 -15.75
C TYR A 170 -10.61 31.00 -16.30
N ASN A 171 -11.80 30.67 -16.78
CA ASN A 171 -12.80 31.62 -17.28
C ASN A 171 -14.07 31.73 -16.42
N SER A 172 -14.09 31.13 -15.22
CA SER A 172 -15.22 31.20 -14.29
C SER A 172 -14.78 31.02 -12.84
N ASN A 173 -15.03 32.04 -12.01
CA ASN A 173 -14.66 32.04 -10.58
C ASN A 173 -13.20 31.74 -10.29
N PHE A 174 -12.30 32.15 -11.20
CA PHE A 174 -10.86 31.90 -11.08
C PHE A 174 -10.22 32.60 -9.88
N THR A 175 -9.16 32.02 -9.38
CA THR A 175 -8.24 32.65 -8.42
C THR A 175 -7.01 33.13 -9.18
N SER A 176 -6.59 34.36 -8.96
CA SER A 176 -5.40 34.91 -9.59
C SER A 176 -4.31 35.25 -8.58
N VAL A 177 -3.06 35.03 -8.98
CA VAL A 177 -1.88 35.38 -8.21
C VAL A 177 -0.93 36.17 -9.12
N THR A 178 -0.54 37.37 -8.69
CA THR A 178 0.39 38.20 -9.45
C THR A 178 1.82 37.85 -9.13
N GLY A 179 2.53 37.35 -10.12
CA GLY A 179 3.97 37.11 -10.08
C GLY A 179 4.80 38.39 -10.35
N THR A 180 6.10 38.23 -10.46
CA THR A 180 7.02 39.37 -10.76
C THR A 180 6.84 39.86 -12.18
N TYR A 181 6.52 38.99 -13.10
CA TYR A 181 6.44 39.24 -14.54
C TYR A 181 5.05 39.10 -15.13
N GLY A 182 4.05 38.68 -14.36
CA GLY A 182 2.71 38.48 -14.85
C GLY A 182 1.74 38.00 -13.78
N THR A 183 0.49 37.71 -14.21
CA THR A 183 -0.56 37.19 -13.34
C THR A 183 -0.99 35.83 -13.86
N LEU A 184 -1.06 34.87 -12.95
CA LEU A 184 -1.62 33.54 -13.17
C LEU A 184 -3.08 33.53 -12.73
#